data_67879f389d7fbe7af5e0b61950882fad
#
_entry.id   67879f389d7fbe7af5e0b61950882fad
#
_cell.length_a   1.000
_cell.length_b   1.000
_cell.length_c   1.000
_cell.angle_alpha   90.00
_cell.angle_beta   90.00
_cell.angle_gamma   90.00
#
_symmetry.space_group_name_H-M   'P 1'
#
loop_
_entity.id
_entity.type
_entity.pdbx_description
1 polymer ?
#
loop_
_entity_poly.entity_id
_entity_poly.type
_entity_poly.pdbx_seq_one_letter_code
_entity_poly.pdbx_strand_id
1 'polypeptide(L)'
;MISTIKRRYSLDEYRAIEEKAERRSEYQDGEIVPMSGGTLKHSRIGRNILTYFTSVFRDTQFEPINSDLRLWIPEYRRGVYPDVMIFDGEPQLNAERLDEVLNPILIVEVLSPSTADYDRLSKFRMYRSIPSFSEYLLVEQDEPFVERYSKQAEGWLLSDFSGLELSISLD
;
A
#
# COMPACT_ATOMS: atom_id res chain seq x y z
N MET A 1 -35.04 9.88 11.96
CA MET A 1 -33.65 9.40 12.01
C MET A 1 -32.75 10.63 12.04
N ILE A 2 -32.04 10.85 13.15
CA ILE A 2 -31.06 11.94 13.24
C ILE A 2 -29.81 11.46 12.50
N SER A 3 -29.55 12.01 11.32
CA SER A 3 -28.30 11.80 10.62
C SER A 3 -27.19 12.47 11.42
N THR A 4 -26.35 11.68 12.07
CA THR A 4 -25.16 12.19 12.73
C THR A 4 -24.21 12.64 11.62
N ILE A 5 -24.08 13.95 11.42
CA ILE A 5 -23.11 14.51 10.49
C ILE A 5 -21.73 14.20 11.06
N LYS A 6 -21.02 13.20 10.48
CA LYS A 6 -19.62 12.93 10.82
C LYS A 6 -18.79 14.19 10.51
N ARG A 7 -17.95 14.61 11.46
CA ARG A 7 -16.99 15.68 11.23
C ARG A 7 -16.06 15.30 10.06
N ARG A 8 -15.86 16.21 9.14
CA ARG A 8 -14.84 16.10 8.10
C ARG A 8 -13.63 16.94 8.47
N TYR A 9 -12.46 16.39 8.24
CA TYR A 9 -11.17 17.02 8.50
C TYR A 9 -10.55 17.47 7.18
N SER A 10 -9.90 18.64 7.19
CA SER A 10 -9.00 18.99 6.10
C SER A 10 -7.76 18.08 6.11
N LEU A 11 -7.02 18.08 5.01
CA LEU A 11 -5.76 17.32 4.95
C LEU A 11 -4.73 17.85 5.97
N ASP A 12 -4.69 19.17 6.17
CA ASP A 12 -3.77 19.79 7.14
C ASP A 12 -4.17 19.48 8.59
N GLU A 13 -5.46 19.45 8.91
CA GLU A 13 -5.94 18.98 10.22
C GLU A 13 -5.56 17.53 10.47
N TYR A 14 -5.74 16.64 9.47
CA TYR A 14 -5.33 15.25 9.56
C TYR A 14 -3.83 15.11 9.82
N ARG A 15 -3.01 15.81 9.02
CA ARG A 15 -1.55 15.79 9.18
C ARG A 15 -1.11 16.23 10.57
N ALA A 16 -1.69 17.31 11.08
CA ALA A 16 -1.40 17.81 12.43
C ALA A 16 -1.83 16.84 13.55
N ILE A 17 -2.88 16.05 13.32
CA ILE A 17 -3.31 14.98 14.23
C ILE A 17 -2.35 13.80 14.16
N GLU A 18 -2.02 13.36 12.94
CA GLU A 18 -1.18 12.19 12.68
C GLU A 18 0.26 12.37 13.22
N GLU A 19 0.82 13.57 13.12
CA GLU A 19 2.14 13.90 13.67
C GLU A 19 2.25 13.72 15.20
N LYS A 20 1.12 13.74 15.90
CA LYS A 20 1.04 13.59 17.37
C LYS A 20 0.42 12.27 17.80
N ALA A 21 -0.04 11.48 16.85
CA ALA A 21 -0.77 10.27 17.14
C ALA A 21 0.16 9.13 17.57
N GLU A 22 -0.23 8.38 18.59
CA GLU A 22 0.46 7.15 19.01
C GLU A 22 0.21 5.98 18.04
N ARG A 23 -0.84 6.08 17.22
CA ARG A 23 -1.24 5.07 16.24
C ARG A 23 -1.58 5.74 14.92
N ARG A 24 -1.18 5.11 13.84
CA ARG A 24 -1.45 5.61 12.49
C ARG A 24 -2.91 5.52 12.11
N SER A 25 -3.32 6.44 11.26
CA SER A 25 -4.64 6.48 10.66
C SER A 25 -4.53 6.77 9.17
N GLU A 26 -5.40 6.16 8.37
CA GLU A 26 -5.57 6.53 6.97
C GLU A 26 -6.43 7.79 6.85
N TYR A 27 -6.16 8.60 5.82
CA TYR A 27 -7.02 9.70 5.42
C TYR A 27 -7.90 9.29 4.25
N GLN A 28 -9.20 9.47 4.39
CA GLN A 28 -10.16 9.05 3.41
C GLN A 28 -11.10 10.20 3.02
N ASP A 29 -10.60 11.18 2.22
CA ASP A 29 -11.36 12.35 1.75
C ASP A 29 -12.13 13.07 2.87
N GLY A 30 -11.44 13.38 3.94
CA GLY A 30 -12.01 14.08 5.10
C GLY A 30 -12.37 13.17 6.27
N GLU A 31 -12.32 11.87 6.13
CA GLU A 31 -12.45 10.92 7.24
C GLU A 31 -11.07 10.45 7.70
N ILE A 32 -10.90 10.32 9.01
CA ILE A 32 -9.72 9.72 9.63
C ILE A 32 -10.11 8.32 10.08
N VAL A 33 -9.46 7.31 9.50
CA VAL A 33 -9.73 5.90 9.76
C VAL A 33 -8.55 5.28 10.51
N PRO A 34 -8.71 4.95 11.80
CA PRO A 34 -7.64 4.32 12.55
C PRO A 34 -7.21 2.99 11.93
N MET A 35 -5.91 2.78 11.81
CA MET A 35 -5.37 1.50 11.36
C MET A 35 -5.50 0.46 12.48
N SER A 36 -6.01 -0.72 12.14
CA SER A 36 -5.92 -1.88 13.02
C SER A 36 -4.48 -2.39 13.06
N GLY A 37 -4.00 -2.80 14.22
CA GLY A 37 -2.69 -3.46 14.32
C GLY A 37 -2.68 -4.78 13.55
N GLY A 38 -1.55 -5.09 12.91
CA GLY A 38 -1.35 -6.36 12.23
C GLY A 38 -1.09 -7.53 13.21
N THR A 39 -1.36 -8.76 12.76
CA THR A 39 -0.98 -9.97 13.49
C THR A 39 0.53 -10.20 13.43
N LEU A 40 1.06 -11.04 14.33
CA LEU A 40 2.46 -11.47 14.26
C LEU A 40 2.78 -12.14 12.90
N LYS A 41 1.84 -12.89 12.35
CA LYS A 41 1.96 -13.56 11.05
C LYS A 41 2.07 -12.53 9.92
N HIS A 42 1.16 -11.56 9.88
CA HIS A 42 1.20 -10.41 8.96
C HIS A 42 2.57 -9.70 9.00
N SER A 43 3.01 -9.33 10.19
CA SER A 43 4.30 -8.64 10.39
C SER A 43 5.51 -9.47 9.90
N ARG A 44 5.48 -10.79 10.10
CA ARG A 44 6.54 -11.69 9.62
C ARG A 44 6.56 -11.78 8.10
N ILE A 45 5.40 -11.89 7.47
CA ILE A 45 5.29 -11.95 6.01
C ILE A 45 5.79 -10.65 5.39
N GLY A 46 5.27 -9.50 5.81
CA GLY A 46 5.68 -8.18 5.31
C GLY A 46 7.18 -7.95 5.47
N ARG A 47 7.74 -8.26 6.64
CA ARG A 47 9.19 -8.18 6.87
C ARG A 47 9.99 -9.09 5.92
N ASN A 48 9.56 -10.33 5.72
CA ASN A 48 10.27 -11.27 4.85
C ASN A 48 10.26 -10.78 3.40
N ILE A 49 9.14 -10.26 2.92
CA ILE A 49 8.99 -9.67 1.58
C ILE A 49 9.92 -8.47 1.43
N LEU A 50 9.89 -7.53 2.38
CA LEU A 50 10.76 -6.36 2.36
C LEU A 50 12.25 -6.75 2.36
N THR A 51 12.63 -7.72 3.21
CA THR A 51 14.00 -8.22 3.28
C THR A 51 14.44 -8.86 1.96
N TYR A 52 13.58 -9.64 1.34
CA TYR A 52 13.83 -10.24 0.03
C TYR A 52 14.07 -9.16 -1.03
N PHE A 53 13.16 -8.20 -1.19
CA PHE A 53 13.32 -7.12 -2.16
C PHE A 53 14.56 -6.27 -1.88
N THR A 54 14.84 -5.94 -0.62
CA THR A 54 16.06 -5.21 -0.25
C THR A 54 17.33 -5.96 -0.66
N SER A 55 17.32 -7.29 -0.57
CA SER A 55 18.46 -8.11 -0.99
C SER A 55 18.60 -8.18 -2.52
N VAL A 56 17.49 -8.40 -3.22
CA VAL A 56 17.47 -8.55 -4.69
C VAL A 56 17.78 -7.22 -5.39
N PHE A 57 17.31 -6.10 -4.88
CA PHE A 57 17.47 -4.78 -5.49
C PHE A 57 18.67 -3.99 -4.95
N ARG A 58 19.54 -4.58 -4.12
CA ARG A 58 20.68 -3.89 -3.49
C ARG A 58 21.50 -3.23 -4.57
N ASP A 59 21.96 -3.32 -5.46
CA ASP A 59 22.84 -2.59 -6.39
C ASP A 59 22.07 -2.17 -7.67
N THR A 60 20.78 -1.90 -7.52
CA THR A 60 19.90 -1.45 -8.61
C THR A 60 19.30 -0.09 -8.27
N GLN A 61 18.53 0.48 -9.19
CA GLN A 61 17.77 1.70 -8.95
C GLN A 61 16.46 1.47 -8.18
N PHE A 62 16.08 0.23 -7.93
CA PHE A 62 14.82 -0.07 -7.26
C PHE A 62 14.96 0.04 -5.75
N GLU A 63 14.09 0.81 -5.12
CA GLU A 63 14.09 1.06 -3.68
C GLU A 63 12.85 0.47 -3.00
N PRO A 64 13.00 -0.57 -2.16
CA PRO A 64 11.94 -1.11 -1.33
C PRO A 64 11.75 -0.29 -0.06
N ILE A 65 10.53 0.11 0.22
CA ILE A 65 10.15 0.87 1.43
C ILE A 65 8.99 0.16 2.14
N ASN A 66 9.03 0.18 3.47
CA ASN A 66 8.00 -0.39 4.33
C ASN A 66 6.82 0.59 4.56
N SER A 67 5.88 0.15 5.38
CA SER A 67 4.69 0.94 5.75
C SER A 67 4.97 2.17 6.63
N ASP A 68 6.22 2.60 6.80
CA ASP A 68 6.52 3.80 7.60
C ASP A 68 6.20 5.10 6.85
N LEU A 69 6.26 5.08 5.53
CA LEU A 69 5.85 6.20 4.70
C LEU A 69 4.39 6.08 4.25
N ARG A 70 3.72 7.22 4.24
CA ARG A 70 2.36 7.34 3.73
C ARG A 70 2.37 7.49 2.21
N LEU A 71 1.61 6.67 1.51
CA LEU A 71 1.30 6.86 0.11
C LEU A 71 0.13 7.84 -0.03
N TRP A 72 0.36 8.99 -0.67
CA TRP A 72 -0.69 9.94 -0.99
C TRP A 72 -1.20 9.69 -2.42
N ILE A 73 -2.52 9.56 -2.55
CA ILE A 73 -3.21 9.33 -3.83
C ILE A 73 -4.08 10.56 -4.13
N PRO A 74 -3.58 11.52 -4.93
CA PRO A 74 -4.24 12.81 -5.13
C PRO A 74 -5.65 12.70 -5.70
N GLU A 75 -5.87 11.84 -6.71
CA GLU A 75 -7.16 11.69 -7.40
C GLU A 75 -8.29 11.30 -6.43
N TYR A 76 -7.98 10.47 -5.45
CA TYR A 76 -8.94 10.00 -4.45
C TYR A 76 -8.87 10.76 -3.13
N ARG A 77 -7.92 11.69 -2.97
CA ARG A 77 -7.65 12.37 -1.70
C ARG A 77 -7.48 11.37 -0.55
N ARG A 78 -6.62 10.37 -0.77
CA ARG A 78 -6.36 9.27 0.16
C ARG A 78 -4.90 9.28 0.62
N GLY A 79 -4.71 9.07 1.92
CA GLY A 79 -3.41 8.78 2.52
C GLY A 79 -3.47 7.39 3.15
N VAL A 80 -2.71 6.45 2.64
CA VAL A 80 -2.69 5.04 3.04
C VAL A 80 -1.26 4.58 3.36
N TYR A 81 -1.12 3.44 4.01
CA TYR A 81 0.19 2.87 4.38
C TYR A 81 0.28 1.42 3.87
N PRO A 82 0.71 1.21 2.62
CA PRO A 82 0.93 -0.14 2.09
C PRO A 82 2.01 -0.89 2.87
N ASP A 83 1.91 -2.21 2.94
CA ASP A 83 2.89 -3.02 3.69
C ASP A 83 4.29 -2.93 3.11
N VAL A 84 4.42 -2.98 1.76
CA VAL A 84 5.68 -2.75 1.04
C VAL A 84 5.38 -1.97 -0.25
N MET A 85 6.24 -1.01 -0.54
CA MET A 85 6.25 -0.26 -1.80
C MET A 85 7.62 -0.39 -2.46
N ILE A 86 7.66 -0.47 -3.79
CA ILE A 86 8.90 -0.42 -4.58
C ILE A 86 8.84 0.81 -5.48
N PHE A 87 9.95 1.53 -5.52
CA PHE A 87 10.13 2.70 -6.37
C PHE A 87 11.21 2.42 -7.44
N ASP A 88 11.06 3.03 -8.61
CA ASP A 88 12.08 3.07 -9.64
C ASP A 88 12.79 4.44 -9.55
N GLY A 89 14.02 4.43 -9.03
CA GLY A 89 14.76 5.62 -8.67
C GLY A 89 14.27 6.27 -7.37
N GLU A 90 14.53 7.56 -7.22
CA GLU A 90 14.20 8.32 -6.00
C GLU A 90 12.68 8.45 -5.80
N PRO A 91 12.16 8.12 -4.60
CA PRO A 91 10.76 8.34 -4.27
C PRO A 91 10.35 9.81 -4.38
N GLN A 92 9.29 10.08 -5.11
CA GLN A 92 8.76 11.44 -5.24
C GLN A 92 7.95 11.81 -3.98
N LEU A 93 8.42 12.82 -3.27
CA LEU A 93 7.74 13.33 -2.09
C LEU A 93 6.57 14.25 -2.46
N ASN A 94 5.53 14.27 -1.63
CA ASN A 94 4.39 15.16 -1.81
C ASN A 94 4.72 16.56 -1.28
N ALA A 95 5.01 17.49 -2.16
CA ALA A 95 5.43 18.86 -1.85
C ALA A 95 6.68 18.86 -0.92
N GLU A 96 6.64 19.61 0.19
CA GLU A 96 7.73 19.68 1.16
C GLU A 96 7.63 18.61 2.29
N ARG A 97 6.76 17.60 2.11
CA ARG A 97 6.60 16.53 3.11
C ARG A 97 7.76 15.55 3.00
N LEU A 98 8.21 15.04 4.15
CA LEU A 98 9.25 14.01 4.23
C LEU A 98 8.68 12.61 4.52
N ASP A 99 7.37 12.52 4.74
CA ASP A 99 6.66 11.32 5.18
C ASP A 99 5.55 10.89 4.22
N GLU A 100 5.40 11.58 3.07
CA GLU A 100 4.40 11.26 2.04
C GLU A 100 5.07 11.06 0.68
N VAL A 101 4.78 9.92 0.04
CA VAL A 101 5.31 9.54 -1.28
C VAL A 101 4.19 9.41 -2.32
N LEU A 102 4.50 9.48 -3.61
CA LEU A 102 3.52 9.58 -4.70
C LEU A 102 3.64 8.50 -5.78
N ASN A 103 4.83 7.93 -6.01
CA ASN A 103 5.16 7.25 -7.25
C ASN A 103 5.68 5.80 -7.11
N PRO A 104 5.09 4.94 -6.29
CA PRO A 104 5.47 3.53 -6.29
C PRO A 104 5.16 2.89 -7.64
N ILE A 105 6.02 1.97 -8.09
CA ILE A 105 5.79 1.14 -9.27
C ILE A 105 5.12 -0.17 -8.89
N LEU A 106 5.44 -0.72 -7.71
CA LEU A 106 4.87 -1.95 -7.17
C LEU A 106 4.43 -1.72 -5.74
N ILE A 107 3.28 -2.28 -5.38
CA ILE A 107 2.74 -2.30 -4.02
C ILE A 107 2.45 -3.74 -3.62
N VAL A 108 2.77 -4.07 -2.38
CA VAL A 108 2.40 -5.34 -1.75
C VAL A 108 1.51 -5.07 -0.54
N GLU A 109 0.40 -5.79 -0.45
CA GLU A 109 -0.46 -5.86 0.73
C GLU A 109 -0.52 -7.30 1.23
N VAL A 110 -0.28 -7.48 2.51
CA VAL A 110 -0.48 -8.76 3.19
C VAL A 110 -1.91 -8.80 3.71
N LEU A 111 -2.73 -9.62 3.12
CA LEU A 111 -4.16 -9.65 3.39
C LEU A 111 -4.47 -10.06 4.84
N SER A 112 -5.45 -9.39 5.41
CA SER A 112 -6.04 -9.77 6.69
C SER A 112 -7.53 -10.03 6.54
N PRO A 113 -8.16 -10.86 7.38
CA PRO A 113 -9.60 -11.12 7.30
C PRO A 113 -10.46 -9.85 7.38
N SER A 114 -9.96 -8.78 7.99
CA SER A 114 -10.70 -7.52 8.16
C SER A 114 -10.50 -6.53 7.00
N THR A 115 -9.45 -6.68 6.18
CA THR A 115 -9.11 -5.72 5.12
C THR A 115 -9.06 -6.31 3.72
N ALA A 116 -9.11 -7.65 3.57
CA ALA A 116 -8.92 -8.33 2.30
C ALA A 116 -9.83 -7.80 1.16
N ASP A 117 -11.10 -7.57 1.42
CA ASP A 117 -12.02 -7.02 0.41
C ASP A 117 -11.68 -5.55 0.07
N TYR A 118 -11.27 -4.77 1.06
CA TYR A 118 -10.84 -3.39 0.85
C TYR A 118 -9.55 -3.33 0.01
N ASP A 119 -8.60 -4.21 0.30
CA ASP A 119 -7.33 -4.29 -0.42
C ASP A 119 -7.55 -4.75 -1.88
N ARG A 120 -8.38 -5.80 -2.09
CA ARG A 120 -8.69 -6.34 -3.42
C ARG A 120 -9.48 -5.38 -4.31
N LEU A 121 -10.40 -4.62 -3.73
CA LEU A 121 -11.35 -3.82 -4.50
C LEU A 121 -11.02 -2.32 -4.46
N SER A 122 -11.13 -1.73 -3.28
CA SER A 122 -11.06 -0.26 -3.12
C SER A 122 -9.63 0.26 -3.28
N LYS A 123 -8.64 -0.37 -2.61
CA LYS A 123 -7.25 0.05 -2.74
C LYS A 123 -6.73 -0.16 -4.15
N PHE A 124 -6.98 -1.33 -4.76
CA PHE A 124 -6.55 -1.57 -6.14
C PHE A 124 -7.12 -0.54 -7.11
N ARG A 125 -8.42 -0.20 -6.97
CA ARG A 125 -9.02 0.86 -7.78
C ARG A 125 -8.32 2.21 -7.61
N MET A 126 -7.93 2.56 -6.39
CA MET A 126 -7.22 3.81 -6.10
C MET A 126 -5.77 3.79 -6.62
N TYR A 127 -5.06 2.69 -6.39
CA TYR A 127 -3.66 2.55 -6.82
C TYR A 127 -3.50 2.67 -8.33
N ARG A 128 -4.47 2.17 -9.10
CA ARG A 128 -4.47 2.31 -10.57
C ARG A 128 -4.49 3.75 -11.08
N SER A 129 -4.84 4.74 -10.25
CA SER A 129 -4.77 6.15 -10.62
C SER A 129 -3.36 6.72 -10.53
N ILE A 130 -2.43 6.01 -9.91
CA ILE A 130 -1.03 6.42 -9.80
C ILE A 130 -0.33 6.10 -11.14
N PRO A 131 0.21 7.09 -11.87
CA PRO A 131 0.76 6.87 -13.21
C PRO A 131 1.91 5.85 -13.26
N SER A 132 2.77 5.84 -12.24
CA SER A 132 3.92 4.94 -12.13
C SER A 132 3.54 3.50 -11.78
N PHE A 133 2.36 3.30 -11.19
CA PHE A 133 1.95 2.01 -10.66
C PHE A 133 1.71 0.98 -11.76
N SER A 134 2.43 -0.13 -11.70
CA SER A 134 2.40 -1.21 -12.70
C SER A 134 2.16 -2.59 -12.13
N GLU A 135 2.44 -2.82 -10.84
CA GLU A 135 2.36 -4.13 -10.21
C GLU A 135 1.67 -4.06 -8.86
N TYR A 136 0.78 -5.01 -8.58
CA TYR A 136 0.14 -5.19 -7.29
C TYR A 136 0.20 -6.63 -6.84
N LEU A 137 0.75 -6.89 -5.66
CA LEU A 137 0.79 -8.21 -5.05
C LEU A 137 -0.10 -8.24 -3.81
N LEU A 138 -1.03 -9.17 -3.78
CA LEU A 138 -1.84 -9.49 -2.61
C LEU A 138 -1.41 -10.84 -2.05
N VAL A 139 -0.91 -10.86 -0.84
CA VAL A 139 -0.30 -12.05 -0.22
C VAL A 139 -1.17 -12.55 0.92
N GLU A 140 -1.64 -13.79 0.82
CA GLU A 140 -2.43 -14.43 1.88
C GLU A 140 -1.59 -14.74 3.12
N GLN A 141 -2.22 -14.62 4.29
CA GLN A 141 -1.55 -14.94 5.56
C GLN A 141 -1.62 -16.42 5.92
N ASP A 142 -2.66 -17.10 5.50
CA ASP A 142 -3.01 -18.43 6.01
C ASP A 142 -2.59 -19.56 5.06
N GLU A 143 -2.30 -19.24 3.82
CA GLU A 143 -1.85 -20.19 2.80
C GLU A 143 -0.81 -19.54 1.88
N PRO A 144 0.05 -20.35 1.22
CA PRO A 144 1.01 -19.85 0.25
C PRO A 144 0.29 -19.51 -1.06
N PHE A 145 -0.40 -18.37 -1.06
CA PHE A 145 -1.17 -17.88 -2.19
C PHE A 145 -0.92 -16.40 -2.42
N VAL A 146 -0.69 -16.03 -3.68
CA VAL A 146 -0.45 -14.65 -4.10
C VAL A 146 -1.30 -14.33 -5.33
N GLU A 147 -2.05 -13.26 -5.29
CA GLU A 147 -2.68 -12.64 -6.44
C GLU A 147 -1.75 -11.54 -6.97
N ARG A 148 -1.39 -11.61 -8.23
CA ARG A 148 -0.63 -10.57 -8.92
C ARG A 148 -1.50 -9.88 -9.96
N TYR A 149 -1.58 -8.57 -9.86
CA TYR A 149 -2.13 -7.73 -10.92
C TYR A 149 -0.99 -7.02 -11.61
N SER A 150 -0.82 -7.22 -12.91
CA SER A 150 0.18 -6.54 -13.72
C SER A 150 -0.49 -5.67 -14.79
N LYS A 151 0.04 -4.45 -14.97
CA LYS A 151 -0.47 -3.49 -15.94
C LYS A 151 -0.08 -3.93 -17.34
N GLN A 152 -1.06 -3.98 -18.24
CA GLN A 152 -0.88 -4.29 -19.65
C GLN A 152 -1.30 -3.11 -20.53
N ALA A 153 -1.02 -3.17 -21.81
CA ALA A 153 -1.39 -2.11 -22.75
C ALA A 153 -2.89 -1.76 -22.73
N GLU A 154 -3.75 -2.77 -22.53
CA GLU A 154 -5.21 -2.61 -22.58
C GLU A 154 -5.90 -2.87 -21.23
N GLY A 155 -5.18 -2.82 -20.11
CA GLY A 155 -5.79 -3.02 -18.81
C GLY A 155 -4.87 -3.71 -17.80
N TRP A 156 -5.46 -4.57 -16.96
CA TRP A 156 -4.74 -5.27 -15.90
C TRP A 156 -4.96 -6.77 -16.02
N LEU A 157 -3.89 -7.52 -15.93
CA LEU A 157 -3.91 -8.97 -15.91
C LEU A 157 -3.83 -9.46 -14.46
N LEU A 158 -4.80 -10.27 -14.04
CA LEU A 158 -4.75 -11.01 -12.79
C LEU A 158 -4.15 -12.39 -13.04
N SER A 159 -3.18 -12.76 -12.21
CA SER A 159 -2.58 -14.10 -12.18
C SER A 159 -2.48 -14.59 -10.74
N ASP A 160 -2.82 -15.85 -10.53
CA ASP A 160 -2.80 -16.49 -9.20
C ASP A 160 -1.62 -17.45 -9.10
N PHE A 161 -0.96 -17.45 -7.95
CA PHE A 161 0.16 -18.32 -7.64
C PHE A 161 -0.10 -19.04 -6.32
N SER A 162 -0.03 -20.37 -6.33
CA SER A 162 -0.22 -21.18 -5.12
C SER A 162 0.91 -22.18 -4.95
N GLY A 163 1.38 -22.35 -3.71
CA GLY A 163 2.48 -23.24 -3.35
C GLY A 163 3.79 -22.52 -3.05
N LEU A 164 4.66 -23.19 -2.31
CA LEU A 164 5.93 -22.61 -1.82
C LEU A 164 7.07 -22.68 -2.84
N GLU A 165 6.94 -23.52 -3.86
CA GLU A 165 8.00 -23.81 -4.85
C GLU A 165 7.87 -22.94 -6.12
N LEU A 166 6.88 -22.03 -6.17
CA LEU A 166 6.67 -21.19 -7.33
C LEU A 166 7.46 -19.87 -7.22
N SER A 167 8.02 -19.46 -8.34
CA SER A 167 8.62 -18.15 -8.50
C SER A 167 7.69 -17.24 -9.28
N ILE A 168 7.58 -15.98 -8.85
CA ILE A 168 6.80 -14.94 -9.52
C ILE A 168 7.78 -14.01 -10.19
N SER A 169 7.72 -13.91 -11.53
CA SER A 169 8.47 -12.89 -12.26
C SER A 169 7.70 -11.57 -12.21
N LEU A 170 8.38 -10.48 -11.93
CA LEU A 170 7.84 -9.13 -11.98
C LEU A 170 8.35 -8.44 -13.26
N ASP A 171 7.49 -7.69 -13.95
CA ASP A 171 7.79 -7.05 -15.24
C ASP A 171 8.35 -5.64 -15.08
#